data_8fd08740c7d86ca047e9f3456e17f751
#
_entry.id   8fd08740c7d86ca047e9f3456e17f751
#
_cell.length_a   1.000
_cell.length_b   1.000
_cell.length_c   1.000
_cell.angle_alpha   90.00
_cell.angle_beta   90.00
_cell.angle_gamma   90.00
#
_symmetry.space_group_name_H-M   'P 1'
#
loop_
_entity.id
_entity.type
_entity.pdbx_description
1 polymer ?
#
loop_
_entity_poly.entity_id
_entity_poly.type
_entity_poly.pdbx_seq_one_letter_code
_entity_poly.pdbx_strand_id
1 'polypeptide(L)'
;MHEQELRQHRCCFTGHRPEKLNISEEQLCVRLGLEIDRAIEDGFTTFISGMAKGVDICAAELVLKRRVSDDRLKLICVLPYENFGLHWSASWTSRYVEVIRHADLVRCISQEFSYSAYQRRNEWMVDHSGRVIAAYTGESGGTRNTIAYAKQQHIPCVIITP
;
A
#
# COMPACT_ATOMS: atom_id res chain seq x y z
N MET A 1 8.71 7.93 -21.36
CA MET A 1 9.29 7.03 -20.34
C MET A 1 8.52 5.72 -20.38
N HIS A 2 9.22 4.60 -20.54
CA HIS A 2 8.58 3.28 -20.59
C HIS A 2 8.11 2.84 -19.21
N GLU A 3 7.08 1.99 -19.17
CA GLU A 3 6.51 1.45 -17.94
C GLU A 3 7.57 0.79 -17.04
N GLN A 4 8.52 0.08 -17.63
CA GLN A 4 9.62 -0.53 -16.88
C GLN A 4 10.47 0.48 -16.13
N GLU A 5 10.70 1.65 -16.71
CA GLU A 5 11.45 2.74 -16.06
C GLU A 5 10.64 3.36 -14.94
N LEU A 6 9.34 3.55 -15.17
CA LEU A 6 8.44 4.08 -14.14
C LEU A 6 8.33 3.16 -12.94
N ARG A 7 8.29 1.84 -13.16
CA ARG A 7 8.23 0.85 -12.08
C ARG A 7 9.38 0.96 -11.09
N GLN A 8 10.57 1.32 -11.57
CA GLN A 8 11.76 1.45 -10.71
C GLN A 8 11.64 2.59 -9.69
N HIS A 9 10.68 3.48 -9.87
CA HIS A 9 10.43 4.61 -8.96
C HIS A 9 9.15 4.44 -8.14
N ARG A 10 8.47 3.30 -8.27
CA ARG A 10 7.22 3.03 -7.55
C ARG A 10 7.38 1.90 -6.55
N CYS A 11 6.86 2.13 -5.36
CA CYS A 11 6.86 1.17 -4.26
C CYS A 11 5.43 0.97 -3.78
N CYS A 12 5.00 -0.27 -3.59
CA CYS A 12 3.66 -0.54 -3.07
C CYS A 12 3.71 -1.22 -1.69
N PHE A 13 2.56 -1.25 -1.04
CA PHE A 13 2.41 -1.80 0.30
C PHE A 13 1.45 -2.98 0.29
N THR A 14 1.68 -3.90 1.22
CA THR A 14 0.72 -4.93 1.58
C THR A 14 0.89 -5.27 3.06
N GLY A 15 -0.17 -5.73 3.70
CA GLY A 15 -0.08 -6.09 5.12
C GLY A 15 -1.39 -6.64 5.65
N HIS A 16 -1.27 -7.40 6.74
CA HIS A 16 -2.42 -7.93 7.45
C HIS A 16 -3.28 -6.80 8.03
N ARG A 17 -4.56 -7.09 8.27
CA ARG A 17 -5.46 -6.19 8.99
C ARG A 17 -4.97 -5.99 10.43
N PRO A 18 -5.36 -4.88 11.08
CA PRO A 18 -4.84 -4.53 12.41
C PRO A 18 -4.95 -5.66 13.43
N GLU A 19 -6.06 -6.40 13.44
CA GLU A 19 -6.31 -7.47 14.40
C GLU A 19 -5.39 -8.68 14.25
N LYS A 20 -4.70 -8.80 13.11
CA LYS A 20 -3.74 -9.89 12.86
C LYS A 20 -2.29 -9.48 13.12
N LEU A 21 -2.05 -8.22 13.37
CA LEU A 21 -0.70 -7.71 13.67
C LEU A 21 -0.44 -7.81 15.17
N ASN A 22 0.74 -8.26 15.54
CA ASN A 22 1.15 -8.46 16.93
C ASN A 22 1.88 -7.25 17.52
N ILE A 23 1.73 -6.09 16.89
CA ILE A 23 2.33 -4.84 17.35
C ILE A 23 1.27 -3.75 17.36
N SER A 24 1.51 -2.68 18.12
CA SER A 24 0.64 -1.52 18.13
C SER A 24 0.71 -0.76 16.81
N GLU A 25 -0.32 0.03 16.52
CA GLU A 25 -0.31 0.91 15.34
C GLU A 25 0.86 1.88 15.39
N GLU A 26 1.20 2.40 16.56
CA GLU A 26 2.35 3.29 16.74
C GLU A 26 3.66 2.61 16.33
N GLN A 27 3.89 1.39 16.79
CA GLN A 27 5.08 0.61 16.42
C GLN A 27 5.10 0.30 14.92
N LEU A 28 3.94 -0.04 14.35
CA LEU A 28 3.79 -0.27 12.93
C LEU A 28 4.19 0.98 12.12
N CYS A 29 3.70 2.16 12.53
CA CYS A 29 4.02 3.42 11.86
C CYS A 29 5.51 3.72 11.90
N VAL A 30 6.19 3.47 13.03
CA VAL A 30 7.64 3.66 13.12
C VAL A 30 8.36 2.77 12.12
N ARG A 31 8.01 1.49 12.06
CA ARG A 31 8.67 0.52 11.17
C ARG A 31 8.35 0.77 9.70
N LEU A 32 7.11 1.08 9.37
CA LEU A 32 6.72 1.48 8.01
C LEU A 32 7.46 2.75 7.59
N GLY A 33 7.54 3.73 8.48
CA GLY A 33 8.24 4.98 8.22
C GLY A 33 9.70 4.77 7.86
N LEU A 34 10.40 3.89 8.58
CA LEU A 34 11.80 3.55 8.29
C LEU A 34 11.94 2.95 6.89
N GLU A 35 11.05 2.04 6.50
CA GLU A 35 11.12 1.41 5.18
C GLU A 35 10.72 2.38 4.06
N ILE A 36 9.78 3.28 4.31
CA ILE A 36 9.46 4.35 3.36
C ILE A 36 10.66 5.26 3.16
N ASP A 37 11.33 5.67 4.23
CA ASP A 37 12.53 6.53 4.15
C ASP A 37 13.66 5.84 3.39
N ARG A 38 13.87 4.55 3.63
CA ARG A 38 14.86 3.76 2.86
C ARG A 38 14.51 3.71 1.38
N ALA A 39 13.22 3.51 1.06
CA ALA A 39 12.78 3.51 -0.32
C ALA A 39 13.04 4.87 -1.00
N ILE A 40 12.76 5.97 -0.30
CA ILE A 40 13.05 7.33 -0.81
C ILE A 40 14.55 7.51 -1.08
N GLU A 41 15.40 7.08 -0.17
CA GLU A 41 16.86 7.11 -0.34
C GLU A 41 17.30 6.28 -1.54
N ASP A 42 16.62 5.16 -1.81
CA ASP A 42 16.91 4.28 -2.94
C ASP A 42 16.32 4.78 -4.28
N GLY A 43 15.66 5.93 -4.29
CA GLY A 43 15.15 6.55 -5.50
C GLY A 43 13.67 6.33 -5.80
N PHE A 44 12.92 5.72 -4.87
CA PHE A 44 11.46 5.59 -5.02
C PHE A 44 10.78 6.90 -4.64
N THR A 45 9.93 7.40 -5.52
CA THR A 45 9.23 8.68 -5.33
C THR A 45 7.72 8.55 -5.40
N THR A 46 7.21 7.46 -5.98
CA THR A 46 5.77 7.19 -6.06
C THR A 46 5.43 5.96 -5.22
N PHE A 47 4.43 6.11 -4.36
CA PHE A 47 4.00 5.04 -3.47
C PHE A 47 2.55 4.67 -3.80
N ILE A 48 2.27 3.36 -3.78
CA ILE A 48 0.97 2.82 -4.18
C ILE A 48 0.37 2.08 -3.00
N SER A 49 -0.82 2.50 -2.57
CA SER A 49 -1.54 1.90 -1.44
C SER A 49 -2.87 1.32 -1.90
N GLY A 50 -3.18 0.11 -1.44
CA GLY A 50 -4.47 -0.54 -1.69
C GLY A 50 -5.58 -0.09 -0.77
N MET A 51 -5.30 0.79 0.17
CA MET A 51 -6.25 1.46 1.05
C MET A 51 -7.07 0.56 1.97
N ALA A 52 -6.58 -0.66 2.24
CA ALA A 52 -7.18 -1.50 3.27
C ALA A 52 -6.90 -0.93 4.67
N LYS A 53 -7.74 -1.27 5.63
CA LYS A 53 -7.52 -0.89 7.03
C LYS A 53 -6.17 -1.42 7.52
N GLY A 54 -5.48 -0.64 8.32
CA GLY A 54 -4.20 -0.99 8.91
C GLY A 54 -3.02 -0.53 8.07
N VAL A 55 -2.20 -1.45 7.60
CA VAL A 55 -0.92 -1.15 6.93
C VAL A 55 -1.08 -0.17 5.77
N ASP A 56 -2.02 -0.41 4.87
CA ASP A 56 -2.19 0.40 3.66
C ASP A 56 -2.52 1.86 3.97
N ILE A 57 -3.47 2.09 4.87
CA ILE A 57 -3.86 3.45 5.27
C ILE A 57 -2.76 4.11 6.07
N CYS A 58 -2.14 3.41 7.02
CA CYS A 58 -1.02 3.94 7.80
C CYS A 58 0.13 4.36 6.88
N ALA A 59 0.48 3.51 5.92
CA ALA A 59 1.54 3.81 4.97
C ALA A 59 1.20 5.02 4.09
N ALA A 60 -0.02 5.10 3.60
CA ALA A 60 -0.49 6.22 2.80
C ALA A 60 -0.40 7.54 3.58
N GLU A 61 -0.83 7.54 4.84
CA GLU A 61 -0.73 8.71 5.72
C GLU A 61 0.73 9.14 5.92
N LEU A 62 1.63 8.19 6.12
CA LEU A 62 3.07 8.46 6.27
C LEU A 62 3.67 9.07 5.00
N VAL A 63 3.28 8.60 3.83
CA VAL A 63 3.73 9.16 2.55
C VAL A 63 3.23 10.60 2.41
N LEU A 64 1.95 10.86 2.68
CA LEU A 64 1.39 12.20 2.61
C LEU A 64 2.09 13.17 3.57
N LYS A 65 2.43 12.70 4.76
CA LYS A 65 3.18 13.50 5.75
C LYS A 65 4.55 13.89 5.21
N ARG A 66 5.26 12.95 4.59
CA ARG A 66 6.58 13.22 3.99
C ARG A 66 6.50 14.11 2.77
N ARG A 67 5.42 14.03 2.01
CA ARG A 67 5.19 14.88 0.83
C ARG A 67 5.16 16.37 1.17
N VAL A 68 4.79 16.72 2.39
CA VAL A 68 4.80 18.14 2.85
C VAL A 68 6.19 18.77 2.72
N SER A 69 7.25 17.98 2.98
CA SER A 69 8.64 18.46 2.89
C SER A 69 9.38 17.98 1.64
N ASP A 70 8.78 17.09 0.84
CA ASP A 70 9.39 16.56 -0.37
C ASP A 70 8.34 16.42 -1.46
N ASP A 71 8.24 17.44 -2.30
CA ASP A 71 7.22 17.55 -3.35
C ASP A 71 7.40 16.57 -4.51
N ARG A 72 8.52 15.83 -4.55
CA ARG A 72 8.73 14.74 -5.52
C ARG A 72 7.82 13.56 -5.22
N LEU A 73 7.39 13.40 -3.96
CA LEU A 73 6.61 12.23 -3.54
C LEU A 73 5.19 12.29 -4.08
N LYS A 74 4.71 11.15 -4.56
CA LYS A 74 3.35 10.97 -5.08
C LYS A 74 2.71 9.76 -4.43
N LEU A 75 1.40 9.84 -4.22
CA LEU A 75 0.61 8.75 -3.67
C LEU A 75 -0.47 8.34 -4.67
N ILE A 76 -0.48 7.07 -5.02
CA ILE A 76 -1.53 6.43 -5.83
C ILE A 76 -2.32 5.51 -4.91
N CYS A 77 -3.65 5.69 -4.89
CA CYS A 77 -4.55 4.81 -4.18
C CYS A 77 -5.25 3.90 -5.17
N VAL A 78 -5.20 2.59 -4.96
CA VAL A 78 -5.81 1.59 -5.84
C VAL A 78 -6.86 0.82 -5.08
N LEU A 79 -8.12 1.03 -5.44
CA LEU A 79 -9.26 0.44 -4.76
C LEU A 79 -9.70 -0.83 -5.50
N PRO A 80 -10.08 -1.89 -4.76
CA PRO A 80 -10.58 -3.11 -5.41
C PRO A 80 -11.94 -2.85 -6.09
N TYR A 81 -12.77 -2.00 -5.50
CA TYR A 81 -14.07 -1.59 -6.07
C TYR A 81 -14.45 -0.20 -5.55
N GLU A 82 -15.42 0.42 -6.18
CA GLU A 82 -15.90 1.73 -5.76
C GLU A 82 -16.50 1.70 -4.34
N ASN A 83 -16.30 2.79 -3.60
CA ASN A 83 -16.80 2.97 -2.23
C ASN A 83 -16.22 1.99 -1.21
N PHE A 84 -15.05 1.42 -1.52
CA PHE A 84 -14.40 0.37 -0.72
C PHE A 84 -14.34 0.67 0.78
N GLY A 85 -13.88 1.84 1.17
CA GLY A 85 -13.67 2.18 2.57
C GLY A 85 -14.81 2.92 3.26
N LEU A 86 -15.96 3.07 2.61
CA LEU A 86 -17.04 3.95 3.12
C LEU A 86 -17.95 3.29 4.17
N HIS A 87 -17.82 1.98 4.38
CA HIS A 87 -18.71 1.21 5.29
C HIS A 87 -17.99 0.66 6.52
N TRP A 88 -16.78 1.14 6.80
CA TRP A 88 -16.04 0.73 8.01
C TRP A 88 -16.50 1.52 9.23
N SER A 89 -15.85 1.31 10.38
CA SER A 89 -16.06 2.16 11.55
C SER A 89 -15.79 3.63 11.21
N ALA A 90 -16.41 4.55 11.96
CA ALA A 90 -16.29 5.99 11.70
C ALA A 90 -14.83 6.46 11.64
N SER A 91 -13.98 5.96 12.54
CA SER A 91 -12.58 6.36 12.59
C SER A 91 -11.80 5.91 11.35
N TRP A 92 -11.96 4.66 10.91
CA TRP A 92 -11.27 4.16 9.72
C TRP A 92 -11.80 4.81 8.44
N THR A 93 -13.12 4.97 8.31
CA THR A 93 -13.72 5.64 7.16
C THR A 93 -13.24 7.09 7.04
N SER A 94 -13.14 7.80 8.17
CA SER A 94 -12.63 9.17 8.18
C SER A 94 -11.20 9.25 7.66
N ARG A 95 -10.33 8.35 8.10
CA ARG A 95 -8.94 8.26 7.64
C ARG A 95 -8.87 7.92 6.15
N TYR A 96 -9.67 6.97 5.71
CA TYR A 96 -9.78 6.58 4.30
C TYR A 96 -10.16 7.79 3.43
N VAL A 97 -11.24 8.49 3.78
CA VAL A 97 -11.71 9.65 3.03
C VAL A 97 -10.65 10.75 2.95
N GLU A 98 -9.96 11.01 4.07
CA GLU A 98 -8.94 12.05 4.13
C GLU A 98 -7.75 11.71 3.22
N VAL A 99 -7.31 10.44 3.19
CA VAL A 99 -6.24 10.02 2.28
C VAL A 99 -6.67 10.14 0.82
N ILE A 100 -7.87 9.65 0.49
CA ILE A 100 -8.40 9.74 -0.88
C ILE A 100 -8.45 11.19 -1.36
N ARG A 101 -8.83 12.11 -0.49
CA ARG A 101 -8.91 13.54 -0.81
C ARG A 101 -7.56 14.12 -1.22
N HIS A 102 -6.47 13.62 -0.64
CA HIS A 102 -5.12 14.15 -0.84
C HIS A 102 -4.25 13.30 -1.78
N ALA A 103 -4.76 12.17 -2.27
CA ALA A 103 -4.03 11.32 -3.19
C ALA A 103 -3.80 12.02 -4.53
N ASP A 104 -2.66 11.74 -5.15
CA ASP A 104 -2.34 12.28 -6.49
C ASP A 104 -3.13 11.57 -7.59
N LEU A 105 -3.43 10.28 -7.40
CA LEU A 105 -4.24 9.50 -8.31
C LEU A 105 -5.03 8.46 -7.53
N VAL A 106 -6.28 8.26 -7.89
CA VAL A 106 -7.12 7.18 -7.37
C VAL A 106 -7.61 6.32 -8.53
N ARG A 107 -7.40 5.01 -8.43
CA ARG A 107 -7.80 4.06 -9.45
C ARG A 107 -8.67 2.96 -8.85
N CYS A 108 -9.77 2.64 -9.51
CA CYS A 108 -10.64 1.51 -9.15
C CYS A 108 -10.44 0.37 -10.12
N ILE A 109 -10.27 -0.85 -9.61
CA ILE A 109 -10.11 -2.05 -10.43
C ILE A 109 -11.47 -2.53 -10.96
N SER A 110 -12.51 -2.44 -10.13
CA SER A 110 -13.86 -2.86 -10.47
C SER A 110 -14.87 -1.82 -10.00
N GLN A 111 -16.03 -1.75 -10.66
CA GLN A 111 -17.11 -0.90 -10.21
C GLN A 111 -17.82 -1.51 -9.00
N GLU A 112 -17.99 -2.83 -9.01
CA GLU A 112 -18.75 -3.55 -8.01
C GLU A 112 -17.86 -4.47 -7.18
N PHE A 113 -18.32 -4.78 -5.97
CA PHE A 113 -17.71 -5.75 -5.09
C PHE A 113 -17.58 -7.11 -5.78
N SER A 114 -16.39 -7.72 -5.66
CA SER A 114 -16.18 -9.14 -5.92
C SER A 114 -14.92 -9.57 -5.15
N TYR A 115 -14.86 -10.84 -4.75
CA TYR A 115 -13.66 -11.34 -4.07
C TYR A 115 -12.44 -11.32 -4.98
N SER A 116 -12.62 -11.57 -6.26
CA SER A 116 -11.51 -11.53 -7.24
C SER A 116 -10.94 -10.11 -7.43
N ALA A 117 -11.70 -9.07 -7.13
CA ALA A 117 -11.24 -7.69 -7.25
C ALA A 117 -10.07 -7.40 -6.31
N TYR A 118 -10.06 -7.99 -5.11
CA TYR A 118 -8.95 -7.83 -4.16
C TYR A 118 -7.65 -8.35 -4.73
N GLN A 119 -7.65 -9.55 -5.29
CA GLN A 119 -6.44 -10.15 -5.86
C GLN A 119 -6.00 -9.37 -7.11
N ARG A 120 -6.93 -8.97 -7.97
CA ARG A 120 -6.61 -8.16 -9.16
C ARG A 120 -6.00 -6.82 -8.76
N ARG A 121 -6.52 -6.17 -7.70
CA ARG A 121 -5.95 -4.93 -7.17
C ARG A 121 -4.52 -5.17 -6.69
N ASN A 122 -4.28 -6.23 -5.93
CA ASN A 122 -2.95 -6.57 -5.41
C ASN A 122 -1.96 -6.84 -6.55
N GLU A 123 -2.37 -7.60 -7.57
CA GLU A 123 -1.52 -7.88 -8.73
C GLU A 123 -1.21 -6.61 -9.52
N TRP A 124 -2.20 -5.72 -9.67
CA TRP A 124 -2.00 -4.43 -10.33
C TRP A 124 -0.91 -3.62 -9.62
N MET A 125 -0.96 -3.58 -8.31
CA MET A 125 0.05 -2.84 -7.52
C MET A 125 1.45 -3.41 -7.73
N VAL A 126 1.60 -4.72 -7.69
CA VAL A 126 2.89 -5.38 -7.92
C VAL A 126 3.37 -5.15 -9.35
N ASP A 127 2.48 -5.29 -10.33
CA ASP A 127 2.82 -5.10 -11.75
C ASP A 127 3.33 -3.70 -12.05
N HIS A 128 2.95 -2.71 -11.26
CA HIS A 128 3.34 -1.31 -11.47
C HIS A 128 4.43 -0.84 -10.51
N SER A 129 5.03 -1.75 -9.75
CA SER A 129 6.03 -1.41 -8.72
C SER A 129 7.36 -2.12 -8.91
N GLY A 130 8.43 -1.50 -8.41
CA GLY A 130 9.75 -2.11 -8.34
C GLY A 130 10.13 -2.60 -6.96
N ARG A 131 9.29 -2.36 -5.95
CA ARG A 131 9.49 -2.84 -4.57
C ARG A 131 8.13 -2.99 -3.89
N VAL A 132 8.04 -3.98 -3.01
CA VAL A 132 6.89 -4.18 -2.12
C VAL A 132 7.38 -4.08 -0.68
N ILE A 133 6.69 -3.28 0.14
CA ILE A 133 6.89 -3.25 1.59
C ILE A 133 5.71 -4.00 2.20
N ALA A 134 5.99 -5.09 2.91
CA ALA A 134 4.97 -5.99 3.43
C ALA A 134 5.08 -6.16 4.94
N ALA A 135 4.00 -5.91 5.67
CA ALA A 135 3.91 -6.28 7.09
C ALA A 135 3.20 -7.64 7.19
N TYR A 136 3.94 -8.67 7.53
CA TYR A 136 3.53 -10.05 7.35
C TYR A 136 3.93 -10.93 8.53
N THR A 137 2.96 -11.67 9.07
CA THR A 137 3.16 -12.58 10.23
C THR A 137 3.45 -14.02 9.83
N GLY A 138 3.34 -14.36 8.57
CA GLY A 138 3.43 -15.73 8.09
C GLY A 138 2.07 -16.41 7.87
N GLU A 139 0.98 -15.77 8.28
CA GLU A 139 -0.37 -16.30 8.12
C GLU A 139 -0.86 -16.23 6.67
N SER A 140 -1.75 -17.15 6.31
CA SER A 140 -2.39 -17.14 4.99
C SER A 140 -3.32 -15.94 4.83
N GLY A 141 -3.57 -15.54 3.58
CA GLY A 141 -4.47 -14.45 3.23
C GLY A 141 -3.93 -13.60 2.09
N GLY A 142 -4.53 -12.43 1.90
CA GLY A 142 -4.20 -11.53 0.79
C GLY A 142 -2.74 -11.06 0.78
N THR A 143 -2.16 -10.80 1.95
CA THR A 143 -0.75 -10.40 2.07
C THR A 143 0.18 -11.51 1.60
N ARG A 144 -0.06 -12.73 2.03
CA ARG A 144 0.72 -13.89 1.58
C ARG A 144 0.63 -14.07 0.07
N ASN A 145 -0.58 -13.92 -0.49
CA ASN A 145 -0.81 -14.05 -1.93
C ASN A 145 -0.08 -12.94 -2.71
N THR A 146 -0.08 -11.72 -2.19
CA THR A 146 0.62 -10.60 -2.81
C THR A 146 2.14 -10.82 -2.80
N ILE A 147 2.69 -11.29 -1.69
CA ILE A 147 4.13 -11.60 -1.57
C ILE A 147 4.50 -12.72 -2.56
N ALA A 148 3.68 -13.78 -2.65
CA ALA A 148 3.91 -14.87 -3.59
C ALA A 148 3.88 -14.38 -5.04
N TYR A 149 2.93 -13.52 -5.39
CA TYR A 149 2.84 -12.93 -6.71
C TYR A 149 4.05 -12.06 -7.03
N ALA A 150 4.48 -11.21 -6.10
CA ALA A 150 5.67 -10.39 -6.27
C ALA A 150 6.91 -11.26 -6.53
N LYS A 151 7.03 -12.37 -5.82
CA LYS A 151 8.12 -13.32 -6.00
C LYS A 151 8.10 -13.93 -7.40
N GLN A 152 6.92 -14.32 -7.90
CA GLN A 152 6.76 -14.81 -9.27
C GLN A 152 7.20 -13.78 -10.30
N GLN A 153 6.92 -12.52 -10.05
CA GLN A 153 7.25 -11.40 -10.95
C GLN A 153 8.67 -10.87 -10.74
N HIS A 154 9.45 -11.48 -9.84
CA HIS A 154 10.81 -11.05 -9.48
C HIS A 154 10.88 -9.63 -8.93
N ILE A 155 9.85 -9.21 -8.19
CA ILE A 155 9.82 -7.91 -7.52
C ILE A 155 10.29 -8.07 -6.07
N PRO A 156 11.32 -7.33 -5.64
CA PRO A 156 11.82 -7.42 -4.26
C PRO A 156 10.75 -7.05 -3.23
N CYS A 157 10.66 -7.85 -2.18
CA CYS A 157 9.81 -7.61 -1.03
C CYS A 157 10.66 -7.34 0.20
N VAL A 158 10.36 -6.23 0.88
CA VAL A 158 10.90 -5.94 2.21
C VAL A 158 9.84 -6.38 3.21
N ILE A 159 10.19 -7.32 4.08
CA ILE A 159 9.26 -7.89 5.05
C ILE A 159 9.47 -7.23 6.41
N ILE A 160 8.39 -6.64 6.93
CA ILE A 160 8.32 -6.20 8.32
C ILE A 160 7.63 -7.33 9.07
N THR A 161 8.35 -7.93 10.02
CA THR A 161 7.80 -9.00 10.87
C THR A 161 7.30 -8.38 12.17
N PRO A 162 5.98 -8.32 12.36
CA PRO A 162 5.42 -7.73 13.57
C PRO A 162 5.61 -8.61 14.79
#